data_befbbe4f32416346228c090a61f9cfa5
#
_entry.id   befbbe4f32416346228c090a61f9cfa5
#
_cell.length_a   1.000
_cell.length_b   1.000
_cell.length_c   1.000
_cell.angle_alpha   90.00
_cell.angle_beta   90.00
_cell.angle_gamma   90.00
#
_symmetry.space_group_name_H-M   'P 1'
#
loop_
_entity.id
_entity.type
_entity.pdbx_description
1 polymer ?
#
loop_
_entity_poly.entity_id
_entity_poly.type
_entity_poly.pdbx_seq_one_letter_code
_entity_poly.pdbx_strand_id
1 'polypeptide(L)'
;MSDSYPVLPQNGSGKAAPLCDIKYIDDALADYCAPAFFLVPPIDDYDTNIIYINPQNSASALSLFTTLAHEGFPGHLYQTVYAHQSQLYTPGNPLRSILSYEGYCEGWALYVELESYQYAEKYYSVSGKLQQLSRNLDLCLCALLDFQIHYHDMDYSPVMPLHNC
;
A
#
# COMPACT_ATOMS: atom_id res chain seq x y z
N MET A 1 4.78 -0.81 -24.38
CA MET A 1 3.64 -1.15 -23.52
C MET A 1 2.91 0.15 -23.24
N SER A 2 1.64 0.24 -23.62
CA SER A 2 0.92 1.50 -23.52
C SER A 2 0.67 1.84 -22.04
N ASP A 3 0.92 3.08 -21.70
CA ASP A 3 0.80 3.71 -20.39
C ASP A 3 -0.67 3.80 -19.89
N SER A 4 -1.39 2.71 -19.92
CA SER A 4 -2.77 2.70 -19.45
C SER A 4 -2.86 2.17 -18.03
N TYR A 5 -2.40 2.98 -17.06
CA TYR A 5 -3.07 2.93 -15.78
C TYR A 5 -4.56 3.21 -16.02
N PRO A 6 -5.46 2.45 -15.39
CA PRO A 6 -6.87 2.74 -15.51
C PRO A 6 -7.07 4.21 -15.10
N VAL A 7 -7.52 5.01 -16.04
CA VAL A 7 -7.84 6.41 -15.80
C VAL A 7 -8.94 6.39 -14.75
N LEU A 8 -8.77 7.17 -13.69
CA LEU A 8 -9.84 7.39 -12.71
C LEU A 8 -11.12 7.71 -13.49
N PRO A 9 -12.26 7.09 -13.17
CA PRO A 9 -13.50 7.36 -13.87
C PRO A 9 -13.74 8.87 -13.83
N GLN A 10 -13.71 9.51 -14.97
CA GLN A 10 -14.15 10.88 -15.07
C GLN A 10 -15.65 10.84 -14.86
N ASN A 11 -16.09 11.11 -13.65
CA ASN A 11 -17.47 11.49 -13.45
C ASN A 11 -17.71 12.64 -14.41
N GLY A 12 -18.77 12.60 -15.21
CA GLY A 12 -19.08 13.59 -16.22
C GLY A 12 -19.20 15.05 -15.72
N SER A 13 -18.72 15.31 -14.51
CA SER A 13 -18.60 16.62 -13.85
C SER A 13 -17.26 17.31 -14.13
N GLY A 14 -16.32 16.70 -14.87
CA GLY A 14 -15.04 17.34 -15.18
C GLY A 14 -14.17 17.66 -13.97
N LYS A 15 -14.36 16.95 -12.83
CA LYS A 15 -13.54 17.17 -11.65
C LYS A 15 -12.08 16.83 -11.95
N ALA A 16 -11.20 17.72 -11.51
CA ALA A 16 -9.75 17.53 -11.56
C ALA A 16 -9.34 16.25 -10.80
N ALA A 17 -8.16 15.72 -11.12
CA ALA A 17 -7.58 14.65 -10.32
C ALA A 17 -7.53 15.05 -8.84
N PRO A 18 -7.80 14.13 -7.90
CA PRO A 18 -7.76 14.45 -6.48
C PRO A 18 -6.39 14.98 -6.10
N LEU A 19 -6.38 16.01 -5.28
CA LEU A 19 -5.15 16.59 -4.76
C LEU A 19 -4.51 15.61 -3.78
N CYS A 20 -3.19 15.50 -3.83
CA CYS A 20 -2.40 14.74 -2.89
C CYS A 20 -1.31 15.64 -2.29
N ASP A 21 -1.42 15.88 -1.00
CA ASP A 21 -0.41 16.60 -0.23
C ASP A 21 0.58 15.61 0.38
N ILE A 22 1.86 15.98 0.38
CA ILE A 22 2.90 15.24 1.08
C ILE A 22 3.26 16.02 2.34
N LYS A 23 3.17 15.35 3.48
CA LYS A 23 3.56 15.91 4.78
C LYS A 23 4.60 15.02 5.45
N TYR A 24 5.38 15.63 6.33
CA TYR A 24 6.30 14.89 7.19
C TYR A 24 5.65 14.70 8.56
N ILE A 25 5.92 13.55 9.17
CA ILE A 25 5.48 13.30 10.55
C ILE A 25 6.31 14.12 11.53
N ASP A 26 5.77 14.36 12.72
CA ASP A 26 6.52 14.96 13.82
C ASP A 26 7.61 13.99 14.32
N ASP A 27 8.78 14.54 14.67
CA ASP A 27 9.92 13.73 15.12
C ASP A 27 9.59 12.85 16.34
N ALA A 28 8.66 13.28 17.20
CA ALA A 28 8.23 12.51 18.35
C ALA A 28 7.49 11.21 17.99
N LEU A 29 6.99 11.08 16.75
CA LEU A 29 6.28 9.91 16.24
C LEU A 29 7.17 9.00 15.38
N ALA A 30 8.40 9.43 15.09
CA ALA A 30 9.26 8.74 14.12
C ALA A 30 9.52 7.27 14.45
N ASP A 31 9.73 6.94 15.73
CA ASP A 31 10.00 5.57 16.18
C ASP A 31 8.78 4.64 16.08
N TYR A 32 7.59 5.20 15.93
CA TYR A 32 6.33 4.45 15.96
C TYR A 32 5.63 4.37 14.59
N CYS A 33 6.10 5.12 13.61
CA CYS A 33 5.46 5.20 12.30
C CYS A 33 6.24 4.47 11.22
N ALA A 34 5.51 3.90 10.26
CA ALA A 34 6.06 3.33 9.03
C ALA A 34 6.84 4.39 8.21
N PRO A 35 7.67 3.98 7.23
CA PRO A 35 8.43 4.90 6.38
C PRO A 35 7.56 5.91 5.63
N ALA A 36 6.37 5.50 5.22
CA ALA A 36 5.31 6.37 4.72
C ALA A 36 3.96 5.70 4.97
N PHE A 37 2.89 6.49 4.98
CA PHE A 37 1.53 5.96 5.05
C PHE A 37 0.52 6.95 4.45
N PHE A 38 -0.51 6.40 3.84
CA PHE A 38 -1.66 7.15 3.35
C PHE A 38 -2.67 7.31 4.48
N LEU A 39 -3.08 8.54 4.75
CA LEU A 39 -4.16 8.79 5.68
C LEU A 39 -5.49 8.76 4.92
N VAL A 40 -6.30 7.74 5.20
CA VAL A 40 -7.63 7.62 4.60
C VAL A 40 -8.45 8.86 4.95
N PRO A 41 -8.97 9.59 3.95
CA PRO A 41 -9.70 10.83 4.20
C PRO A 41 -11.05 10.57 4.86
N PRO A 42 -11.67 11.59 5.45
CA PRO A 42 -13.03 11.51 5.98
C PRO A 42 -14.03 11.06 4.90
N ILE A 43 -15.07 10.36 5.31
CA ILE A 43 -16.08 9.78 4.41
C ILE A 43 -16.82 10.81 3.55
N ASP A 44 -16.79 12.06 3.93
CA ASP A 44 -17.44 13.20 3.29
C ASP A 44 -16.48 14.10 2.47
N ASP A 45 -15.16 13.84 2.55
CA ASP A 45 -14.16 14.60 1.79
C ASP A 45 -13.05 13.67 1.24
N TYR A 46 -13.21 13.23 0.01
CA TYR A 46 -12.19 12.45 -0.71
C TYR A 46 -11.38 13.28 -1.72
N ASP A 47 -11.60 14.58 -1.77
CA ASP A 47 -10.89 15.46 -2.70
C ASP A 47 -9.50 15.83 -2.18
N THR A 48 -9.31 15.82 -0.84
CA THR A 48 -8.03 16.11 -0.18
C THR A 48 -7.40 14.84 0.39
N ASN A 49 -6.27 14.43 -0.17
CA ASN A 49 -5.56 13.23 0.25
C ASN A 49 -4.18 13.60 0.80
N ILE A 50 -3.73 12.90 1.82
CA ILE A 50 -2.44 13.18 2.47
C ILE A 50 -1.64 11.88 2.57
N ILE A 51 -0.38 11.94 2.12
CA ILE A 51 0.63 10.92 2.40
C ILE A 51 1.61 11.51 3.38
N TYR A 52 1.80 10.82 4.50
CA TYR A 52 2.82 11.16 5.47
C TYR A 52 4.10 10.40 5.19
N ILE A 53 5.24 11.07 5.29
CA ILE A 53 6.57 10.50 5.15
C ILE A 53 7.29 10.59 6.49
N ASN A 54 7.92 9.49 6.88
CA ASN A 54 8.81 9.41 8.02
C ASN A 54 10.26 9.42 7.55
N PRO A 55 10.96 10.57 7.58
CA PRO A 55 12.31 10.66 7.05
C PRO A 55 13.34 9.89 7.88
N GLN A 56 13.02 9.54 9.13
CA GLN A 56 13.92 8.82 10.03
C GLN A 56 13.83 7.30 9.86
N ASN A 57 12.76 6.79 9.26
CA ASN A 57 12.51 5.33 9.12
C ASN A 57 12.69 4.82 7.68
N SER A 58 13.17 5.59 6.75
CA SER A 58 13.41 5.11 5.39
C SER A 58 14.79 4.47 5.27
N ALA A 59 14.84 3.14 5.14
CA ALA A 59 16.10 2.39 5.04
C ALA A 59 16.89 2.68 3.75
N SER A 60 16.21 2.99 2.65
CA SER A 60 16.82 3.35 1.37
C SER A 60 15.85 4.11 0.46
N ALA A 61 16.39 4.81 -0.55
CA ALA A 61 15.56 5.47 -1.55
C ALA A 61 14.67 4.50 -2.34
N LEU A 62 15.14 3.28 -2.57
CA LEU A 62 14.33 2.24 -3.22
C LEU A 62 13.19 1.77 -2.30
N SER A 63 13.45 1.57 -1.02
CA SER A 63 12.43 1.22 -0.04
C SER A 63 11.36 2.31 0.05
N LEU A 64 11.76 3.57 0.13
CA LEU A 64 10.81 4.68 0.12
C LEU A 64 10.00 4.73 -1.17
N PHE A 65 10.63 4.50 -2.34
CA PHE A 65 9.94 4.48 -3.62
C PHE A 65 8.86 3.40 -3.68
N THR A 66 9.17 2.17 -3.26
CA THR A 66 8.20 1.06 -3.27
C THR A 66 7.09 1.27 -2.24
N THR A 67 7.42 1.83 -1.06
CA THR A 67 6.41 2.20 -0.05
C THR A 67 5.49 3.32 -0.58
N LEU A 68 6.02 4.32 -1.26
CA LEU A 68 5.20 5.38 -1.87
C LEU A 68 4.33 4.84 -3.02
N ALA A 69 4.76 3.81 -3.73
CA ALA A 69 3.91 3.14 -4.70
C ALA A 69 2.76 2.39 -4.03
N HIS A 70 3.03 1.76 -2.88
CA HIS A 70 2.04 1.07 -2.04
C HIS A 70 0.99 2.06 -1.48
N GLU A 71 1.44 3.17 -0.90
CA GLU A 71 0.58 4.13 -0.20
C GLU A 71 -0.12 5.12 -1.14
N GLY A 72 0.54 5.48 -2.24
CA GLY A 72 0.13 6.59 -3.11
C GLY A 72 -0.68 6.17 -4.33
N PHE A 73 -0.41 6.88 -5.43
CA PHE A 73 -0.81 6.49 -6.76
C PHE A 73 0.30 5.61 -7.36
N PRO A 74 0.06 4.33 -7.56
CA PRO A 74 -1.21 3.64 -7.83
C PRO A 74 -1.76 2.75 -6.69
N GLY A 75 -1.22 2.82 -5.50
CA GLY A 75 -1.60 1.98 -4.36
C GLY A 75 -2.89 2.39 -3.62
N HIS A 76 -2.83 2.49 -2.30
CA HIS A 76 -3.99 2.74 -1.43
C HIS A 76 -4.76 4.01 -1.77
N LEU A 77 -4.05 5.11 -2.02
CA LEU A 77 -4.69 6.38 -2.38
C LEU A 77 -5.53 6.23 -3.66
N TYR A 78 -4.94 5.64 -4.72
CA TYR A 78 -5.67 5.38 -5.96
C TYR A 78 -6.88 4.49 -5.73
N GLN A 79 -6.71 3.38 -5.02
CA GLN A 79 -7.79 2.44 -4.75
C GLN A 79 -8.95 3.09 -4.00
N THR A 80 -8.64 3.88 -2.97
CA THR A 80 -9.63 4.58 -2.15
C THR A 80 -10.42 5.58 -2.98
N VAL A 81 -9.73 6.45 -3.72
CA VAL A 81 -10.37 7.47 -4.56
C VAL A 81 -11.18 6.83 -5.69
N TYR A 82 -10.62 5.81 -6.36
CA TYR A 82 -11.31 5.08 -7.42
C TYR A 82 -12.57 4.39 -6.90
N ALA A 83 -12.47 3.68 -5.79
CA ALA A 83 -13.61 3.01 -5.19
C ALA A 83 -14.71 4.02 -4.82
N HIS A 84 -14.32 5.16 -4.26
CA HIS A 84 -15.27 6.20 -3.87
C HIS A 84 -15.92 6.90 -5.08
N GLN A 85 -15.17 7.18 -6.12
CA GLN A 85 -15.70 7.80 -7.36
C GLN A 85 -16.47 6.80 -8.22
N SER A 86 -16.24 5.52 -8.07
CA SER A 86 -16.96 4.48 -8.78
C SER A 86 -18.35 4.29 -8.16
N GLN A 87 -19.30 3.79 -8.96
CA GLN A 87 -20.66 3.46 -8.48
C GLN A 87 -20.68 2.35 -7.41
N LEU A 88 -19.53 1.79 -7.03
CA LEU A 88 -19.41 0.82 -5.94
C LEU A 88 -19.78 1.44 -4.58
N TYR A 89 -19.57 2.74 -4.43
CA TYR A 89 -20.02 3.53 -3.28
C TYR A 89 -21.29 4.31 -3.65
N THR A 90 -22.32 3.60 -4.02
CA THR A 90 -23.63 4.22 -4.26
C THR A 90 -24.12 4.89 -2.98
N PRO A 91 -24.55 6.15 -3.01
CA PRO A 91 -25.27 6.75 -1.90
C PRO A 91 -26.44 5.82 -1.53
N GLY A 92 -26.40 5.26 -0.32
CA GLY A 92 -27.41 4.30 0.15
C GLY A 92 -26.90 2.91 0.53
N ASN A 93 -25.61 2.61 0.32
CA ASN A 93 -25.01 1.39 0.85
C ASN A 93 -23.89 1.71 1.88
N PRO A 94 -24.27 2.15 3.10
CA PRO A 94 -23.31 2.55 4.13
C PRO A 94 -22.46 1.37 4.64
N LEU A 95 -22.88 0.12 4.39
CA LEU A 95 -22.14 -1.06 4.84
C LEU A 95 -20.75 -1.14 4.22
N ARG A 96 -20.58 -0.72 2.97
CA ARG A 96 -19.25 -0.73 2.31
C ARG A 96 -18.28 0.30 2.88
N SER A 97 -18.79 1.39 3.47
CA SER A 97 -17.96 2.40 4.14
C SER A 97 -17.55 1.99 5.55
N ILE A 98 -18.30 1.06 6.16
CA ILE A 98 -18.09 0.60 7.54
C ILE A 98 -17.30 -0.71 7.56
N LEU A 99 -17.49 -1.58 6.55
CA LEU A 99 -16.82 -2.86 6.46
C LEU A 99 -15.48 -2.69 5.74
N SER A 100 -14.40 -2.91 6.47
CA SER A 100 -13.05 -3.02 5.91
C SER A 100 -12.85 -4.41 5.29
N TYR A 101 -12.34 -4.44 4.07
CA TYR A 101 -11.86 -5.65 3.40
C TYR A 101 -10.34 -5.57 3.29
N GLU A 102 -9.65 -5.67 4.42
CA GLU A 102 -8.22 -5.44 4.52
C GLU A 102 -7.42 -6.31 3.55
N GLY A 103 -7.73 -7.59 3.43
CA GLY A 103 -7.06 -8.47 2.46
C GLY A 103 -7.19 -8.01 1.00
N TYR A 104 -8.28 -7.33 0.64
CA TYR A 104 -8.45 -6.75 -0.69
C TYR A 104 -7.66 -5.43 -0.83
N CYS A 105 -7.69 -4.59 0.19
CA CYS A 105 -7.00 -3.31 0.18
C CYS A 105 -5.49 -3.51 0.16
N GLU A 106 -4.96 -4.32 1.07
CA GLU A 106 -3.55 -4.65 1.16
C GLU A 106 -3.06 -5.46 -0.04
N GLY A 107 -3.89 -6.38 -0.53
CA GLY A 107 -3.55 -7.17 -1.72
C GLY A 107 -3.33 -6.33 -2.97
N TRP A 108 -4.15 -5.29 -3.17
CA TRP A 108 -3.94 -4.33 -4.25
C TRP A 108 -2.66 -3.53 -4.07
N ALA A 109 -2.47 -2.93 -2.90
CA ALA A 109 -1.30 -2.11 -2.59
C ALA A 109 -0.01 -2.91 -2.68
N LEU A 110 -0.01 -4.16 -2.20
CA LEU A 110 1.10 -5.08 -2.31
C LEU A 110 1.41 -5.46 -3.76
N TYR A 111 0.39 -5.75 -4.57
CA TYR A 111 0.57 -6.00 -5.99
C TYR A 111 1.29 -4.82 -6.67
N VAL A 112 0.84 -3.61 -6.38
CA VAL A 112 1.43 -2.39 -6.92
C VAL A 112 2.86 -2.15 -6.41
N GLU A 113 3.11 -2.41 -5.12
CA GLU A 113 4.46 -2.36 -4.53
C GLU A 113 5.41 -3.26 -5.33
N LEU A 114 5.03 -4.52 -5.55
CA LEU A 114 5.86 -5.49 -6.26
C LEU A 114 6.08 -5.12 -7.74
N GLU A 115 5.05 -4.60 -8.41
CA GLU A 115 5.16 -4.10 -9.78
C GLU A 115 6.04 -2.86 -9.88
N SER A 116 6.11 -2.04 -8.82
CA SER A 116 6.89 -0.81 -8.82
C SER A 116 8.41 -1.05 -8.98
N TYR A 117 8.91 -2.22 -8.57
CA TYR A 117 10.34 -2.55 -8.72
C TYR A 117 10.82 -2.51 -10.16
N GLN A 118 9.99 -2.89 -11.14
CA GLN A 118 10.37 -2.83 -12.55
C GLN A 118 10.59 -1.39 -13.06
N TYR A 119 9.91 -0.41 -12.47
CA TYR A 119 10.11 1.00 -12.82
C TYR A 119 11.38 1.57 -12.16
N ALA A 120 11.82 0.98 -11.07
CA ALA A 120 13.07 1.32 -10.42
C ALA A 120 14.29 0.63 -11.06
N GLU A 121 14.12 -0.35 -11.94
CA GLU A 121 15.19 -1.17 -12.52
C GLU A 121 16.28 -0.34 -13.20
N LYS A 122 15.90 0.76 -13.82
CA LYS A 122 16.84 1.69 -14.45
C LYS A 122 17.90 2.23 -13.48
N TYR A 123 17.55 2.39 -12.21
CA TYR A 123 18.39 3.01 -11.17
C TYR A 123 19.00 1.95 -10.22
N TYR A 124 18.35 0.82 -10.06
CA TYR A 124 18.65 -0.19 -9.05
C TYR A 124 18.63 -1.62 -9.60
N SER A 125 19.16 -1.86 -10.80
CA SER A 125 19.03 -3.11 -11.58
C SER A 125 19.19 -4.40 -10.76
N VAL A 126 20.37 -4.65 -10.22
CA VAL A 126 20.66 -5.89 -9.47
C VAL A 126 20.10 -5.81 -8.05
N SER A 127 20.33 -4.70 -7.35
CA SER A 127 19.87 -4.52 -5.96
C SER A 127 18.37 -4.47 -5.88
N GLY A 128 17.71 -3.83 -6.84
CA GLY A 128 16.25 -3.79 -6.91
C GLY A 128 15.64 -5.16 -7.12
N LYS A 129 16.22 -5.97 -8.01
CA LYS A 129 15.76 -7.35 -8.23
C LYS A 129 15.96 -8.24 -7.01
N LEU A 130 17.09 -8.10 -6.33
CA LEU A 130 17.35 -8.84 -5.10
C LEU A 130 16.38 -8.46 -3.99
N GLN A 131 16.12 -7.16 -3.82
CA GLN A 131 15.16 -6.68 -2.82
C GLN A 131 13.73 -7.14 -3.13
N GLN A 132 13.31 -7.11 -4.40
CA GLN A 132 12.02 -7.65 -4.84
C GLN A 132 11.88 -9.13 -4.50
N LEU A 133 12.92 -9.93 -4.78
CA LEU A 133 12.91 -11.37 -4.50
C LEU A 133 12.89 -11.65 -3.00
N SER A 134 13.67 -10.89 -2.21
CA SER A 134 13.64 -10.99 -0.74
C SER A 134 12.24 -10.67 -0.21
N ARG A 135 11.64 -9.57 -0.66
CA ARG A 135 10.28 -9.19 -0.25
C ARG A 135 9.24 -10.26 -0.61
N ASN A 136 9.32 -10.83 -1.81
CA ASN A 136 8.45 -11.94 -2.22
C ASN A 136 8.62 -13.16 -1.33
N LEU A 137 9.87 -13.51 -1.00
CA LEU A 137 10.17 -14.64 -0.12
C LEU A 137 9.55 -14.43 1.27
N ASP A 138 9.74 -13.24 1.86
CA ASP A 138 9.19 -12.89 3.17
C ASP A 138 7.66 -13.01 3.17
N LEU A 139 7.00 -12.50 2.15
CA LEU A 139 5.55 -12.58 2.00
C LEU A 139 5.04 -14.02 1.84
N CYS A 140 5.74 -14.83 1.04
CA CYS A 140 5.41 -16.25 0.89
C CYS A 140 5.59 -17.02 2.20
N LEU A 141 6.67 -16.73 2.95
CA LEU A 141 6.89 -17.35 4.26
C LEU A 141 5.81 -16.95 5.26
N CYS A 142 5.47 -15.66 5.34
CA CYS A 142 4.39 -15.18 6.21
C CYS A 142 3.06 -15.86 5.86
N ALA A 143 2.69 -15.90 4.57
CA ALA A 143 1.46 -16.54 4.13
C ALA A 143 1.44 -18.05 4.41
N LEU A 144 2.58 -18.73 4.22
CA LEU A 144 2.70 -20.15 4.53
C LEU A 144 2.56 -20.42 6.03
N LEU A 145 3.22 -19.60 6.86
CA LEU A 145 3.14 -19.73 8.32
C LEU A 145 1.73 -19.45 8.83
N ASP A 146 1.10 -18.39 8.34
CA ASP A 146 -0.28 -18.06 8.67
C ASP A 146 -1.23 -19.22 8.35
N PHE A 147 -1.10 -19.79 7.14
CA PHE A 147 -1.89 -20.94 6.73
C PHE A 147 -1.63 -22.18 7.59
N GLN A 148 -0.36 -22.45 7.92
CA GLN A 148 0.00 -23.61 8.76
C GLN A 148 -0.54 -23.46 10.19
N ILE A 149 -0.46 -22.27 10.76
CA ILE A 149 -0.94 -21.99 12.11
C ILE A 149 -2.47 -22.07 12.17
N HIS A 150 -3.14 -21.35 11.28
CA HIS A 150 -4.59 -21.16 11.38
C HIS A 150 -5.43 -22.25 10.72
N TYR A 151 -4.87 -22.98 9.75
CA TYR A 151 -5.59 -24.04 9.04
C TYR A 151 -5.15 -25.47 9.43
N HIS A 152 -3.88 -25.64 9.76
CA HIS A 152 -3.31 -26.94 10.15
C HIS A 152 -3.00 -27.06 11.64
N ASP A 153 -3.43 -26.11 12.47
CA ASP A 153 -3.20 -26.09 13.92
C ASP A 153 -1.71 -26.30 14.30
N MET A 154 -0.78 -25.76 13.48
CA MET A 154 0.65 -25.89 13.76
C MET A 154 1.02 -25.13 15.03
N ASP A 155 1.74 -25.81 15.95
CA ASP A 155 2.23 -25.17 17.16
C ASP A 155 3.26 -24.06 16.82
N TYR A 156 3.24 -22.99 17.61
CA TYR A 156 4.18 -21.86 17.51
C TYR A 156 5.64 -22.24 17.83
N SER A 157 5.87 -23.33 18.57
CA SER A 157 7.20 -23.75 19.04
C SER A 157 8.25 -23.87 17.92
N PRO A 158 7.93 -24.37 16.71
CA PRO A 158 8.89 -24.44 15.61
C PRO A 158 9.18 -23.09 14.91
N VAL A 159 8.31 -22.10 15.11
CA VAL A 159 8.37 -20.80 14.37
C VAL A 159 9.21 -19.76 15.11
N MET A 160 9.31 -19.88 16.44
CA MET A 160 10.03 -18.92 17.29
C MET A 160 11.51 -18.70 16.94
N PRO A 161 12.28 -19.72 16.46
CA PRO A 161 13.68 -19.51 16.08
C PRO A 161 13.89 -18.66 14.81
N LEU A 162 12.88 -18.49 13.98
CA LEU A 162 12.99 -17.75 12.71
C LEU A 162 12.90 -16.22 12.88
N HIS A 163 12.43 -15.75 14.05
CA HIS A 163 12.31 -14.32 14.37
C HIS A 163 13.58 -13.70 14.98
N ASN A 164 14.63 -14.49 15.22
CA ASN A 164 15.88 -14.01 15.80
C ASN A 164 17.03 -13.92 14.77
N CYS A 165 16.71 -13.91 13.48
CA CYS A 165 17.69 -13.70 12.41
C CYS A 165 17.59 -12.30 11.82
#